data_a45d65dab8c5df85d4cb5040796b4359
#
_entry.id   a45d65dab8c5df85d4cb5040796b4359
#
_cell.length_a   1.000
_cell.length_b   1.000
_cell.length_c   1.000
_cell.angle_alpha   90.00
_cell.angle_beta   90.00
_cell.angle_gamma   90.00
#
_symmetry.space_group_name_H-M   'P 1'
#
loop_
_entity.id
_entity.type
_entity.pdbx_description
1 polymer ?
#
loop_
_entity_poly.entity_id
_entity_poly.type
_entity_poly.pdbx_seq_one_letter_code
_entity_poly.pdbx_strand_id
1 'polypeptide(L)' 'RRYRQYTEKIRTGSVFEIAEMRRILFRLKREKELSFGEKKILDTAQNLLIKEISVAKQQKEETTLEEMQSLLMG' A
#
# COMPACT_ATOMS: atom_id res chain seq x y z
N ARG A 1 12.95 -10.11 -9.45
CA ARG A 1 13.27 -10.31 -8.08
C ARG A 1 12.28 -9.66 -7.16
N ARG A 2 12.73 -8.76 -6.27
CA ARG A 2 11.82 -8.14 -5.33
C ARG A 2 10.73 -7.34 -6.05
N TYR A 3 11.11 -6.60 -7.07
CA TYR A 3 10.14 -5.84 -7.87
C TYR A 3 9.10 -6.77 -8.50
N ARG A 4 9.57 -7.88 -9.04
CA ARG A 4 8.67 -8.84 -9.65
C ARG A 4 7.74 -9.48 -8.64
N GLN A 5 8.24 -9.77 -7.44
CA GLN A 5 7.42 -10.34 -6.39
C GLN A 5 6.33 -9.35 -5.95
N TYR A 6 6.67 -8.08 -5.84
CA TYR A 6 5.68 -7.07 -5.50
C TYR A 6 4.59 -6.97 -6.55
N THR A 7 4.99 -6.95 -7.81
CA THR A 7 4.05 -6.86 -8.92
C THR A 7 3.11 -8.06 -8.93
N GLU A 8 3.66 -9.24 -8.66
CA GLU A 8 2.87 -10.45 -8.63
C GLU A 8 1.85 -10.41 -7.49
N LYS A 9 2.25 -9.94 -6.33
CA LYS A 9 1.35 -9.86 -5.19
C LYS A 9 0.22 -8.87 -5.43
N ILE A 10 0.51 -7.77 -6.10
CA ILE A 10 -0.54 -6.80 -6.42
C ILE A 10 -1.57 -7.44 -7.34
N ARG A 11 -1.11 -8.24 -8.30
CA ARG A 11 -1.99 -8.84 -9.27
C ARG A 11 -2.81 -10.00 -8.72
N THR A 12 -2.21 -10.82 -7.85
CA THR A 12 -2.84 -12.05 -7.39
C THR A 12 -3.05 -12.15 -5.90
N GLY A 13 -2.47 -11.23 -5.12
CA GLY A 13 -2.51 -11.32 -3.68
C GLY A 13 -3.83 -10.84 -3.10
N SER A 14 -4.08 -11.26 -1.88
CA SER A 14 -5.22 -10.80 -1.13
C SER A 14 -4.97 -9.40 -0.60
N VAL A 15 -6.04 -8.77 -0.09
CA VAL A 15 -5.91 -7.45 0.53
C VAL A 15 -4.89 -7.50 1.67
N PHE A 16 -4.89 -8.60 2.41
CA PHE A 16 -3.96 -8.76 3.52
C PHE A 16 -2.51 -8.75 3.02
N GLU A 17 -2.23 -9.48 1.96
CA GLU A 17 -0.88 -9.55 1.42
C GLU A 17 -0.43 -8.21 0.86
N ILE A 18 -1.34 -7.49 0.22
CA ILE A 18 -1.03 -6.18 -0.31
C ILE A 18 -0.73 -5.20 0.82
N ALA A 19 -1.47 -5.30 1.92
CA ALA A 19 -1.23 -4.46 3.08
C ALA A 19 0.14 -4.74 3.70
N GLU A 20 0.53 -6.01 3.77
CA GLU A 20 1.85 -6.38 4.28
C GLU A 20 2.95 -5.81 3.41
N MET A 21 2.79 -5.94 2.10
CA MET A 21 3.77 -5.41 1.17
C MET A 21 3.91 -3.89 1.31
N ARG A 22 2.79 -3.20 1.46
CA ARG A 22 2.81 -1.75 1.65
C ARG A 22 3.55 -1.38 2.93
N ARG A 23 3.33 -2.15 3.98
CA ARG A 23 4.01 -1.87 5.24
C ARG A 23 5.52 -2.01 5.10
N ILE A 24 5.96 -3.06 4.41
CA ILE A 24 7.39 -3.29 4.19
C ILE A 24 8.00 -2.14 3.39
N LEU A 25 7.34 -1.74 2.32
CA LEU A 25 7.85 -0.66 1.48
C LEU A 25 7.87 0.67 2.21
N PHE A 26 6.86 0.92 3.02
CA PHE A 26 6.79 2.15 3.78
C PHE A 26 7.94 2.23 4.80
N ARG A 27 8.25 1.09 5.41
CA ARG A 27 9.37 1.02 6.35
C ARG A 27 10.69 1.26 5.64
N LEU A 28 10.87 0.66 4.47
CA LEU A 28 12.07 0.86 3.68
C LEU A 28 12.24 2.32 3.30
N LYS A 29 11.14 2.98 2.98
CA LYS A 29 11.19 4.38 2.60
C LYS A 29 11.75 5.25 3.72
N ARG A 30 11.50 4.86 4.95
CA ARG A 30 11.99 5.60 6.11
C ARG A 30 13.47 5.37 6.35
N GLU A 31 14.00 4.24 5.90
CA GLU A 31 15.40 3.88 6.11
C GLU A 31 16.28 4.30 4.96
N LYS A 32 15.73 4.30 3.76
CA LYS A 32 16.48 4.67 2.58
C LYS A 32 15.51 5.10 1.50
N GLU A 33 16.07 5.73 0.47
CA GLU A 33 15.25 6.17 -0.64
C GLU A 33 14.87 4.98 -1.50
N LEU A 34 13.59 4.89 -1.84
CA LEU A 34 13.10 3.83 -2.69
C LEU A 34 13.46 4.09 -4.14
N SER A 35 13.64 3.01 -4.90
CA SER A 35 13.81 3.13 -6.34
C SER A 35 12.51 3.62 -6.96
N PHE A 36 12.60 4.06 -8.21
CA PHE A 36 11.42 4.53 -8.92
C PHE A 36 10.35 3.45 -9.00
N GLY A 37 10.77 2.21 -9.29
CA GLY A 37 9.83 1.11 -9.38
C GLY A 37 9.17 0.81 -8.04
N GLU A 38 9.95 0.88 -6.96
CA GLU A 38 9.41 0.63 -5.64
C GLU A 38 8.42 1.72 -5.22
N LYS A 39 8.70 2.96 -5.57
CA LYS A 39 7.77 4.05 -5.28
C LYS A 39 6.45 3.84 -6.01
N LYS A 40 6.52 3.39 -7.24
CA LYS A 40 5.33 3.17 -8.03
C LYS A 40 4.50 2.03 -7.46
N ILE A 41 5.16 0.98 -7.00
CA ILE A 41 4.47 -0.15 -6.39
C ILE A 41 3.80 0.26 -5.08
N LEU A 42 4.50 1.03 -4.28
CA LEU A 42 3.95 1.52 -3.02
C LEU A 42 2.68 2.34 -3.28
N ASP A 43 2.75 3.22 -4.27
CA ASP A 43 1.60 4.05 -4.62
C ASP A 43 0.43 3.21 -5.11
N THR A 44 0.70 2.22 -5.94
CA THR A 44 -0.34 1.34 -6.46
C THR A 44 -0.99 0.54 -5.34
N ALA A 45 -0.17 -0.02 -4.44
CA ALA A 45 -0.68 -0.80 -3.33
C ALA A 45 -1.56 0.06 -2.43
N GLN A 46 -1.12 1.27 -2.16
CA GLN A 46 -1.89 2.19 -1.33
C GLN A 46 -3.25 2.51 -1.95
N ASN A 47 -3.27 2.77 -3.24
CA ASN A 47 -4.52 3.08 -3.92
C ASN A 47 -5.49 1.90 -3.92
N LEU A 48 -4.97 0.69 -4.09
CA LEU A 48 -5.79 -0.50 -4.05
C LEU A 48 -6.40 -0.71 -2.67
N LEU A 49 -5.59 -0.51 -1.63
CA LEU A 49 -6.07 -0.67 -0.27
C LEU A 49 -7.14 0.35 0.08
N ILE A 50 -6.93 1.59 -0.34
CA ILE A 50 -7.91 2.64 -0.09
C ILE A 50 -9.25 2.29 -0.72
N LYS A 51 -9.21 1.79 -1.95
CA LYS A 51 -10.42 1.41 -2.65
C LYS A 51 -11.15 0.29 -1.93
N GLU A 52 -10.41 -0.77 -1.59
CA GLU A 52 -11.00 -1.92 -0.95
C GLU A 52 -11.60 -1.58 0.41
N ILE A 53 -10.86 -0.83 1.21
CA ILE A 53 -11.32 -0.48 2.54
C ILE A 53 -12.53 0.46 2.46
N SER A 54 -12.49 1.39 1.51
CA SER A 54 -13.60 2.33 1.34
C SER A 54 -14.88 1.61 1.00
N VAL A 55 -14.81 0.62 0.12
CA VAL A 55 -15.97 -0.17 -0.24
C VAL A 55 -16.47 -0.97 0.95
N ALA A 56 -15.55 -1.59 1.68
CA ALA A 56 -15.91 -2.41 2.82
C ALA A 56 -16.56 -1.60 3.93
N LYS A 57 -16.09 -0.38 4.15
CA LYS A 57 -16.64 0.49 5.19
C LYS A 57 -17.72 1.42 4.69
N GLN A 58 -17.98 1.40 3.38
CA GLN A 58 -18.97 2.28 2.77
C GLN A 58 -18.68 3.74 3.08
N GLN A 59 -17.42 4.13 2.94
CA GLN A 59 -16.99 5.50 3.20
C GLN A 59 -16.19 6.01 2.02
N LYS A 60 -15.94 7.33 2.03
CA LYS A 60 -15.20 7.95 0.94
C LYS A 60 -13.74 7.57 1.01
N GLU A 61 -13.10 7.49 -0.16
CA GLU A 61 -11.68 7.15 -0.23
C GLU A 61 -10.82 8.17 0.52
N GLU A 62 -11.24 9.40 0.49
CA GLU A 62 -10.56 10.48 1.21
C GLU A 62 -10.48 10.19 2.70
N THR A 63 -11.60 9.75 3.27
CA THR A 63 -11.67 9.40 4.69
C THR A 63 -10.76 8.22 4.99
N THR A 64 -10.77 7.23 4.12
CA THR A 64 -9.93 6.05 4.31
C THR A 64 -8.45 6.43 4.29
N LEU A 65 -8.08 7.31 3.36
CA LEU A 65 -6.69 7.76 3.27
C LEU A 65 -6.26 8.46 4.54
N GLU A 66 -7.11 9.32 5.08
CA GLU A 66 -6.81 10.02 6.31
C GLU A 66 -6.61 9.07 7.47
N GLU A 67 -7.47 8.05 7.56
CA GLU A 67 -7.37 7.07 8.62
C GLU A 67 -6.07 6.27 8.50
N MET A 68 -5.70 5.88 7.29
CA MET A 68 -4.48 5.14 7.06
C MET A 68 -3.25 5.97 7.43
N GLN A 69 -3.24 7.22 7.03
CA GLN A 69 -2.12 8.10 7.35
C GLN A 69 -2.00 8.31 8.85
N SER A 70 -3.12 8.46 9.53
CA SER A 70 -3.12 8.65 10.98
C SER A 70 -2.54 7.44 11.69
N LEU A 71 -2.91 6.24 11.25
CA LEU A 71 -2.41 5.01 11.87
C LEU A 71 -0.92 4.82 11.65
N LEU A 72 -0.44 5.18 10.47
CA LEU A 72 0.95 4.94 10.12
C LEU A 72 1.89 6.02 10.63
N MET A 73 1.39 7.24 10.74
CA MET A 73 2.22 8.36 11.15
C MET A 73 2.08 8.66 12.64
N GLY A 74 1.02 8.15 13.25
CA GLY A 74 0.83 8.29 14.68
C GLY A 74 1.62 7.27 15.46
#